data_a9780d00b42687f65d17c0edbcca753b
#
_entry.id   a9780d00b42687f65d17c0edbcca753b
#
_cell.length_a   1.000
_cell.length_b   1.000
_cell.length_c   1.000
_cell.angle_alpha   90.00
_cell.angle_beta   90.00
_cell.angle_gamma   90.00
#
_symmetry.space_group_name_H-M   'P 1'
#
loop_
_entity.id
_entity.type
_entity.pdbx_description
1 polymer ?
#
loop_
_entity_poly.entity_id
_entity_poly.type
_entity_poly.pdbx_seq_one_letter_code
_entity_poly.pdbx_strand_id
1 'polypeptide(L)'
;IRECRELGLEPVPMFNHLGHATGSRLCYGKHVVLDQNAKLEHLFTPDGWAWNIESSQVRELLSRIRSELNELFGPGEYMHIGCDEAYYISRCPEIRKKLPQYLHDLTCDVRQESRRPMLWMDMLLEKDAFQDCYAGGEKEEVEALRNACSESSVFVDWQYGCVEAPIPSLLSLKSCGRD
;
A
#
# COMPACT_ATOMS: atom_id res chain seq x y z
N ILE A 1 -21.19 7.92 1.85
CA ILE A 1 -21.45 6.46 1.86
C ILE A 1 -22.89 6.21 1.45
N ARG A 2 -23.89 6.77 2.17
CA ARG A 2 -25.32 6.54 1.87
C ARG A 2 -25.67 6.90 0.43
N GLU A 3 -25.34 8.10 -0.03
CA GLU A 3 -25.62 8.57 -1.40
C GLU A 3 -24.98 7.69 -2.47
N CYS A 4 -23.72 7.21 -2.25
CA CYS A 4 -23.08 6.28 -3.18
C CYS A 4 -23.94 5.01 -3.34
N ARG A 5 -24.40 4.44 -2.24
CA ARG A 5 -25.20 3.21 -2.26
C ARG A 5 -26.57 3.42 -2.90
N GLU A 6 -27.21 4.55 -2.65
CA GLU A 6 -28.46 4.93 -3.30
C GLU A 6 -28.32 5.03 -4.83
N LEU A 7 -27.11 5.36 -5.31
CA LEU A 7 -26.74 5.41 -6.73
C LEU A 7 -26.21 4.07 -7.28
N GLY A 8 -26.22 3.01 -6.48
CA GLY A 8 -25.70 1.70 -6.89
C GLY A 8 -24.17 1.61 -6.94
N LEU A 9 -23.45 2.55 -6.30
CA LEU A 9 -21.99 2.56 -6.19
C LEU A 9 -21.56 1.93 -4.87
N GLU A 10 -20.51 1.10 -4.90
CA GLU A 10 -19.85 0.61 -3.69
C GLU A 10 -18.79 1.61 -3.22
N PRO A 11 -18.95 2.24 -2.04
CA PRO A 11 -17.91 3.06 -1.47
C PRO A 11 -16.81 2.17 -0.88
N VAL A 12 -15.60 2.26 -1.42
CA VAL A 12 -14.45 1.49 -0.97
C VAL A 12 -13.68 2.29 0.09
N PRO A 13 -13.56 1.79 1.34
CA PRO A 13 -12.70 2.43 2.33
C PRO A 13 -11.24 2.35 1.90
N MET A 14 -10.49 3.44 2.13
CA MET A 14 -9.08 3.52 1.83
C MET A 14 -8.29 4.10 3.00
N PHE A 15 -7.17 3.47 3.32
CA PHE A 15 -6.17 4.00 4.24
C PHE A 15 -4.79 3.48 3.87
N ASN A 16 -3.78 4.35 3.86
CA ASN A 16 -2.42 3.97 3.47
C ASN A 16 -1.73 3.16 4.58
N HIS A 17 -1.34 1.93 4.27
CA HIS A 17 -0.73 0.99 5.20
C HIS A 17 0.80 0.86 5.01
N LEU A 18 1.41 1.62 4.12
CA LEU A 18 2.85 1.59 3.86
C LEU A 18 3.40 3.00 3.65
N GLY A 19 3.54 3.47 2.40
CA GLY A 19 3.89 4.86 2.10
C GLY A 19 2.73 5.81 2.42
N HIS A 20 2.96 7.11 2.25
CA HIS A 20 1.96 8.15 2.54
C HIS A 20 1.37 8.10 3.96
N ALA A 21 2.10 7.54 4.93
CA ALA A 21 1.67 7.50 6.32
C ALA A 21 1.50 8.91 6.90
N THR A 22 2.38 9.82 6.48
CA THR A 22 2.31 11.24 6.81
C THR A 22 3.17 12.05 5.82
N GLY A 23 3.31 13.35 5.98
CA GLY A 23 4.13 14.20 5.09
C GLY A 23 5.62 14.02 5.31
N SER A 24 6.39 13.85 4.23
CA SER A 24 7.84 13.68 4.30
C SER A 24 8.57 14.95 4.72
N ARG A 25 9.54 14.83 5.63
CA ARG A 25 10.49 15.91 5.96
C ARG A 25 11.29 16.39 4.74
N LEU A 26 11.58 15.48 3.80
CA LEU A 26 12.33 15.80 2.60
C LEU A 26 11.56 16.76 1.67
N CYS A 27 10.24 16.65 1.64
CA CYS A 27 9.39 17.49 0.79
C CYS A 27 9.09 18.84 1.42
N TYR A 28 8.89 18.89 2.75
CA TYR A 28 8.32 20.05 3.43
C TYR A 28 9.28 20.70 4.45
N GLY A 29 10.47 20.16 4.66
CA GLY A 29 11.46 20.64 5.64
C GLY A 29 11.04 20.46 7.09
N LYS A 30 9.74 20.39 7.37
CA LYS A 30 9.14 20.15 8.69
C LYS A 30 8.15 19.01 8.60
N HIS A 31 8.01 18.31 9.69
CA HIS A 31 7.02 17.23 9.80
C HIS A 31 5.97 17.64 10.84
N VAL A 32 4.82 18.08 10.37
CA VAL A 32 3.79 18.68 11.23
C VAL A 32 3.41 17.79 12.42
N VAL A 33 3.26 16.49 12.20
CA VAL A 33 2.89 15.54 13.25
C VAL A 33 4.09 15.24 14.17
N LEU A 34 5.24 14.84 13.61
CA LEU A 34 6.39 14.36 14.39
C LEU A 34 7.12 15.49 15.11
N ASP A 35 7.22 16.68 14.51
CA ASP A 35 7.86 17.83 15.15
C ASP A 35 7.06 18.34 16.37
N GLN A 36 5.75 18.09 16.40
CA GLN A 36 4.89 18.40 17.54
C GLN A 36 4.73 17.22 18.49
N ASN A 37 4.96 16.00 18.04
CA ASN A 37 4.74 14.75 18.77
C ASN A 37 5.90 13.78 18.58
N ALA A 38 7.10 14.16 18.99
CA ALA A 38 8.31 13.34 18.84
C ALA A 38 8.18 11.91 19.40
N LYS A 39 7.24 11.69 20.33
CA LYS A 39 6.94 10.35 20.86
C LYS A 39 6.40 9.37 19.83
N LEU A 40 5.91 9.88 18.68
CA LEU A 40 5.35 9.05 17.60
C LEU A 40 6.40 8.66 16.55
N GLU A 41 7.64 9.16 16.63
CA GLU A 41 8.68 8.90 15.62
C GLU A 41 8.93 7.40 15.38
N HIS A 42 8.85 6.59 16.42
CA HIS A 42 9.07 5.15 16.33
C HIS A 42 8.02 4.38 15.49
N LEU A 43 6.88 5.03 15.19
CA LEU A 43 5.83 4.46 14.33
C LEU A 43 6.13 4.60 12.84
N PHE A 44 7.12 5.42 12.46
CA PHE A 44 7.40 5.78 11.09
C PHE A 44 8.83 5.41 10.68
N THR A 45 9.07 5.38 9.38
CA THR A 45 10.42 5.38 8.83
C THR A 45 11.14 6.70 9.17
N PRO A 46 12.49 6.74 9.17
CA PRO A 46 13.25 7.94 9.55
C PRO A 46 12.92 9.21 8.77
N ASP A 47 12.47 9.08 7.52
CA ASP A 47 11.99 10.21 6.71
C ASP A 47 10.57 10.64 7.04
N GLY A 48 9.86 9.90 7.89
CA GLY A 48 8.49 10.16 8.30
C GLY A 48 7.42 9.83 7.25
N TRP A 49 7.82 9.34 6.07
CA TRP A 49 6.90 9.14 4.95
C TRP A 49 6.13 7.82 4.99
N ALA A 50 6.77 6.75 5.46
CA ALA A 50 6.16 5.42 5.53
C ALA A 50 6.00 4.95 6.97
N TRP A 51 5.11 3.99 7.19
CA TRP A 51 4.99 3.29 8.46
C TRP A 51 6.22 2.42 8.72
N ASN A 52 6.58 2.29 9.99
CA ASN A 52 7.59 1.33 10.43
C ASN A 52 6.98 -0.08 10.44
N ILE A 53 7.19 -0.83 9.36
CA ILE A 53 6.62 -2.18 9.19
C ILE A 53 7.11 -3.22 10.19
N GLU A 54 8.18 -2.94 10.92
CA GLU A 54 8.73 -3.81 11.96
C GLU A 54 8.03 -3.61 13.31
N SER A 55 7.29 -2.52 13.48
CA SER A 55 6.62 -2.17 14.73
C SER A 55 5.31 -2.94 14.90
N SER A 56 5.20 -3.72 15.98
CA SER A 56 3.92 -4.34 16.37
C SER A 56 2.85 -3.31 16.72
N GLN A 57 3.25 -2.15 17.27
CA GLN A 57 2.33 -1.05 17.57
C GLN A 57 1.72 -0.46 16.31
N VAL A 58 2.50 -0.37 15.21
CA VAL A 58 1.98 0.06 13.91
C VAL A 58 0.94 -0.93 13.39
N ARG A 59 1.24 -2.23 13.46
CA ARG A 59 0.28 -3.26 13.02
C ARG A 59 -1.01 -3.22 13.81
N GLU A 60 -0.93 -3.07 15.13
CA GLU A 60 -2.11 -2.93 15.99
C GLU A 60 -2.90 -1.66 15.66
N LEU A 61 -2.22 -0.52 15.49
CA LEU A 61 -2.86 0.74 15.13
C LEU A 61 -3.60 0.64 13.79
N LEU A 62 -2.95 0.10 12.77
CA LEU A 62 -3.54 -0.06 11.44
C LEU A 62 -4.72 -1.04 11.44
N SER A 63 -4.64 -2.12 12.22
CA SER A 63 -5.75 -3.05 12.40
C SER A 63 -6.97 -2.36 13.03
N ARG A 64 -6.76 -1.53 14.04
CA ARG A 64 -7.83 -0.74 14.67
C ARG A 64 -8.46 0.26 13.70
N ILE A 65 -7.63 0.96 12.91
CA ILE A 65 -8.13 1.88 11.87
C ILE A 65 -8.98 1.12 10.85
N ARG A 66 -8.54 -0.06 10.39
CA ARG A 66 -9.35 -0.87 9.47
C ARG A 66 -10.67 -1.31 10.10
N SER A 67 -10.66 -1.69 11.38
CA SER A 67 -11.89 -2.04 12.10
C SER A 67 -12.89 -0.88 12.14
N GLU A 68 -12.43 0.32 12.48
CA GLU A 68 -13.27 1.53 12.50
C GLU A 68 -13.80 1.88 11.09
N LEU A 69 -12.96 1.75 10.06
CA LEU A 69 -13.38 1.96 8.67
C LEU A 69 -14.41 0.91 8.23
N ASN A 70 -14.22 -0.35 8.60
CA ASN A 70 -15.17 -1.42 8.30
C ASN A 70 -16.52 -1.17 8.95
N GLU A 71 -16.54 -0.71 10.19
CA GLU A 71 -17.76 -0.33 10.91
C GLU A 71 -18.44 0.88 10.24
N LEU A 72 -17.68 1.94 9.92
CA LEU A 72 -18.18 3.16 9.31
C LEU A 72 -18.77 2.92 7.90
N PHE A 73 -18.06 2.13 7.09
CA PHE A 73 -18.47 1.84 5.72
C PHE A 73 -19.53 0.73 5.65
N GLY A 74 -19.61 -0.15 6.63
CA GLY A 74 -20.51 -1.30 6.62
C GLY A 74 -20.11 -2.35 5.57
N PRO A 75 -20.99 -3.27 5.17
CA PRO A 75 -20.68 -4.34 4.22
C PRO A 75 -20.18 -3.81 2.87
N GLY A 76 -19.18 -4.48 2.30
CA GLY A 76 -18.59 -4.16 1.01
C GLY A 76 -17.55 -5.21 0.63
N GLU A 77 -17.18 -5.25 -0.65
CA GLU A 77 -16.27 -6.27 -1.17
C GLU A 77 -14.80 -5.90 -0.96
N TYR A 78 -14.45 -4.62 -1.03
CA TYR A 78 -13.05 -4.17 -1.12
C TYR A 78 -12.62 -3.32 0.07
N MET A 79 -11.31 -3.38 0.37
CA MET A 79 -10.57 -2.45 1.23
C MET A 79 -9.30 -2.03 0.51
N HIS A 80 -9.14 -0.75 0.22
CA HIS A 80 -7.92 -0.24 -0.39
C HIS A 80 -6.88 0.10 0.70
N ILE A 81 -5.75 -0.61 0.68
CA ILE A 81 -4.70 -0.49 1.70
C ILE A 81 -3.54 0.43 1.29
N GLY A 82 -3.63 1.09 0.15
CA GLY A 82 -2.57 1.96 -0.39
C GLY A 82 -1.33 1.17 -0.78
N CYS A 83 -0.28 1.27 -0.01
CA CYS A 83 1.02 0.57 -0.15
C CYS A 83 1.93 1.09 -1.27
N ASP A 84 1.73 2.33 -1.71
CA ASP A 84 2.52 3.00 -2.72
C ASP A 84 3.70 3.79 -2.13
N GLU A 85 4.66 4.06 -2.99
CA GLU A 85 5.74 5.04 -2.82
C GLU A 85 6.53 4.97 -1.50
N ALA A 86 6.73 3.80 -0.92
CA ALA A 86 7.52 3.64 0.30
C ALA A 86 9.03 3.74 0.00
N TYR A 87 9.49 4.90 -0.46
CA TYR A 87 10.85 5.14 -0.96
C TYR A 87 11.96 4.78 0.02
N TYR A 88 11.80 5.06 1.31
CA TYR A 88 12.79 4.69 2.31
C TYR A 88 12.94 3.17 2.40
N ILE A 89 11.83 2.46 2.43
CA ILE A 89 11.81 0.99 2.50
C ILE A 89 12.44 0.40 1.24
N SER A 90 12.12 0.93 0.05
CA SER A 90 12.70 0.48 -1.22
C SER A 90 14.21 0.64 -1.28
N ARG A 91 14.77 1.64 -0.60
CA ARG A 91 16.21 1.94 -0.60
C ARG A 91 16.97 1.28 0.55
N CYS A 92 16.28 0.68 1.53
CA CYS A 92 16.89 0.04 2.68
C CYS A 92 16.76 -1.49 2.58
N PRO A 93 17.80 -2.23 2.13
CA PRO A 93 17.71 -3.67 1.91
C PRO A 93 17.29 -4.46 3.17
N GLU A 94 17.73 -4.01 4.36
CA GLU A 94 17.41 -4.69 5.61
C GLU A 94 15.92 -4.64 5.97
N ILE A 95 15.24 -3.56 5.61
CA ILE A 95 13.80 -3.43 5.82
C ILE A 95 13.04 -4.04 4.64
N ARG A 96 13.53 -3.82 3.40
CA ARG A 96 12.90 -4.30 2.19
C ARG A 96 12.72 -5.82 2.18
N LYS A 97 13.70 -6.59 2.65
CA LYS A 97 13.59 -8.06 2.74
C LYS A 97 12.46 -8.56 3.66
N LYS A 98 11.89 -7.68 4.52
CA LYS A 98 10.76 -7.99 5.40
C LYS A 98 9.41 -7.64 4.76
N LEU A 99 9.43 -6.88 3.68
CA LEU A 99 8.21 -6.41 3.02
C LEU A 99 7.32 -7.54 2.50
N PRO A 100 7.84 -8.67 1.94
CA PRO A 100 6.99 -9.79 1.53
C PRO A 100 6.16 -10.35 2.68
N GLN A 101 6.76 -10.56 3.85
CA GLN A 101 6.03 -11.06 5.03
C GLN A 101 5.01 -10.03 5.51
N TYR A 102 5.36 -8.75 5.52
CA TYR A 102 4.43 -7.68 5.89
C TYR A 102 3.20 -7.64 4.97
N LEU A 103 3.40 -7.71 3.65
CA LEU A 103 2.30 -7.72 2.68
C LEU A 103 1.45 -8.99 2.78
N HIS A 104 2.10 -10.14 3.04
CA HIS A 104 1.37 -11.38 3.29
C HIS A 104 0.41 -11.23 4.47
N ASP A 105 0.95 -10.84 5.63
CA ASP A 105 0.16 -10.68 6.86
C ASP A 105 -0.97 -9.68 6.64
N LEU A 106 -0.66 -8.50 6.09
CA LEU A 106 -1.61 -7.43 5.85
C LEU A 106 -2.76 -7.86 4.92
N THR A 107 -2.44 -8.51 3.81
CA THR A 107 -3.46 -8.93 2.84
C THR A 107 -4.30 -10.10 3.37
N CYS A 108 -3.71 -10.97 4.20
CA CYS A 108 -4.44 -12.02 4.90
C CYS A 108 -5.38 -11.44 5.98
N ASP A 109 -4.93 -10.43 6.74
CA ASP A 109 -5.77 -9.75 7.74
C ASP A 109 -7.02 -9.14 7.09
N VAL A 110 -6.85 -8.39 5.99
CA VAL A 110 -7.98 -7.81 5.25
C VAL A 110 -8.96 -8.88 4.76
N ARG A 111 -8.44 -10.04 4.34
CA ARG A 111 -9.26 -11.19 3.97
C ARG A 111 -10.07 -11.75 5.15
N GLN A 112 -9.45 -11.85 6.33
CA GLN A 112 -10.13 -12.29 7.55
C GLN A 112 -11.22 -11.29 7.98
N GLU A 113 -11.06 -10.02 7.63
CA GLU A 113 -12.06 -8.97 7.80
C GLU A 113 -13.20 -9.04 6.75
N SER A 114 -13.26 -10.12 5.95
CA SER A 114 -14.25 -10.36 4.89
C SER A 114 -14.20 -9.37 3.74
N ARG A 115 -13.03 -8.80 3.44
CA ARG A 115 -12.80 -7.91 2.30
C ARG A 115 -11.68 -8.41 1.40
N ARG A 116 -11.71 -8.00 0.14
CA ARG A 116 -10.60 -8.19 -0.81
C ARG A 116 -9.66 -7.00 -0.71
N PRO A 117 -8.35 -7.20 -0.45
CA PRO A 117 -7.40 -6.10 -0.42
C PRO A 117 -7.18 -5.54 -1.83
N MET A 118 -7.23 -4.22 -1.96
CA MET A 118 -6.75 -3.48 -3.12
C MET A 118 -5.50 -2.72 -2.74
N LEU A 119 -4.48 -2.70 -3.58
CA LEU A 119 -3.26 -1.96 -3.32
C LEU A 119 -2.66 -1.39 -4.61
N TRP A 120 -2.00 -0.25 -4.47
CA TRP A 120 -1.24 0.35 -5.56
C TRP A 120 -0.07 -0.54 -5.93
N MET A 121 0.26 -0.62 -7.21
CA MET A 121 1.19 -1.62 -7.71
C MET A 121 2.61 -1.10 -8.01
N ASP A 122 2.91 0.16 -7.83
CA ASP A 122 4.22 0.74 -8.13
C ASP A 122 5.37 0.04 -7.38
N MET A 123 5.14 -0.36 -6.12
CA MET A 123 6.09 -1.18 -5.34
C MET A 123 6.24 -2.61 -5.87
N LEU A 124 5.28 -3.07 -6.66
CA LEU A 124 5.17 -4.42 -7.24
C LEU A 124 5.63 -4.46 -8.70
N LEU A 125 6.22 -3.38 -9.20
CA LEU A 125 6.81 -3.27 -10.53
C LEU A 125 8.33 -3.21 -10.45
N GLU A 126 9.00 -3.65 -11.50
CA GLU A 126 10.45 -3.50 -11.62
C GLU A 126 10.78 -2.00 -11.69
N LYS A 127 11.78 -1.61 -10.88
CA LYS A 127 12.22 -0.22 -10.81
C LYS A 127 12.64 0.28 -12.19
N ASP A 128 12.18 1.47 -12.53
CA ASP A 128 12.47 2.15 -13.79
C ASP A 128 12.04 1.39 -15.08
N ALA A 129 11.32 0.27 -14.94
CA ALA A 129 10.81 -0.47 -16.10
C ALA A 129 9.57 0.18 -16.73
N PHE A 130 8.82 0.92 -15.94
CA PHE A 130 7.64 1.68 -16.36
C PHE A 130 7.70 3.09 -15.81
N GLN A 131 6.89 3.97 -16.38
CA GLN A 131 6.72 5.30 -15.81
C GLN A 131 6.10 5.19 -14.40
N ASP A 132 6.46 6.08 -13.49
CA ASP A 132 5.91 6.17 -12.13
C ASP A 132 6.17 4.95 -11.22
N CYS A 133 7.16 4.09 -11.50
CA CYS A 133 7.54 2.96 -10.65
C CYS A 133 8.89 3.14 -9.91
N TYR A 134 9.16 4.34 -9.42
CA TYR A 134 10.44 4.69 -8.76
C TYR A 134 10.67 3.94 -7.42
N ALA A 135 9.61 3.48 -6.78
CA ALA A 135 9.67 2.70 -5.55
C ALA A 135 9.72 1.18 -5.79
N GLY A 136 9.74 0.75 -7.04
CA GLY A 136 9.87 -0.65 -7.46
C GLY A 136 11.21 -1.29 -7.05
N GLY A 137 11.41 -2.54 -7.42
CA GLY A 137 12.59 -3.32 -7.08
C GLY A 137 13.18 -4.10 -8.25
N GLU A 138 14.16 -4.94 -7.93
CA GLU A 138 14.67 -5.91 -8.87
C GLU A 138 13.61 -6.99 -9.15
N LYS A 139 13.70 -7.66 -10.28
CA LYS A 139 12.70 -8.61 -10.75
C LYS A 139 12.32 -9.68 -9.71
N GLU A 140 13.31 -10.34 -9.13
CA GLU A 140 13.11 -11.40 -8.15
C GLU A 140 12.44 -10.88 -6.87
N GLU A 141 12.77 -9.67 -6.46
CA GLU A 141 12.14 -9.01 -5.30
C GLU A 141 10.66 -8.70 -5.57
N VAL A 142 10.38 -8.16 -6.75
CA VAL A 142 9.02 -7.81 -7.17
C VAL A 142 8.15 -9.07 -7.31
N GLU A 143 8.69 -10.15 -7.87
CA GLU A 143 8.01 -11.44 -7.93
C GLU A 143 7.71 -11.99 -6.52
N ALA A 144 8.65 -11.87 -5.59
CA ALA A 144 8.44 -12.27 -4.19
C ALA A 144 7.33 -11.45 -3.51
N LEU A 145 7.27 -10.14 -3.76
CA LEU A 145 6.21 -9.27 -3.23
C LEU A 145 4.84 -9.64 -3.80
N ARG A 146 4.74 -9.85 -5.12
CA ARG A 146 3.49 -10.27 -5.78
C ARG A 146 3.00 -11.61 -5.24
N ASN A 147 3.90 -12.57 -5.07
CA ASN A 147 3.57 -13.91 -4.57
C ASN A 147 3.21 -13.90 -3.08
N ALA A 148 3.71 -12.95 -2.31
CA ALA A 148 3.38 -12.80 -0.90
C ALA A 148 1.94 -12.29 -0.66
N CYS A 149 1.42 -11.46 -1.56
CA CYS A 149 0.05 -10.98 -1.46
C CYS A 149 -0.96 -12.12 -1.59
N SER A 150 -2.08 -12.06 -0.86
CA SER A 150 -3.15 -13.05 -0.97
C SER A 150 -3.65 -13.16 -2.43
N GLU A 151 -4.08 -14.35 -2.83
CA GLU A 151 -4.54 -14.62 -4.22
C GLU A 151 -5.73 -13.73 -4.64
N SER A 152 -6.52 -13.26 -3.69
CA SER A 152 -7.66 -12.37 -3.95
C SER A 152 -7.29 -10.89 -3.98
N SER A 153 -6.01 -10.54 -3.85
CA SER A 153 -5.57 -9.14 -3.92
C SER A 153 -5.81 -8.57 -5.30
N VAL A 154 -6.25 -7.32 -5.35
CA VAL A 154 -6.45 -6.55 -6.58
C VAL A 154 -5.33 -5.52 -6.67
N PHE A 155 -4.53 -5.58 -7.73
CA PHE A 155 -3.46 -4.62 -7.99
C PHE A 155 -3.99 -3.46 -8.83
N VAL A 156 -3.82 -2.24 -8.33
CA VAL A 156 -4.35 -1.02 -8.93
C VAL A 156 -3.21 -0.22 -9.54
N ASP A 157 -3.28 -0.03 -10.86
CA ASP A 157 -2.26 0.73 -11.61
C ASP A 157 -2.58 2.23 -11.64
N TRP A 158 -1.54 3.07 -11.64
CA TRP A 158 -1.66 4.52 -11.67
C TRP A 158 -0.64 5.20 -12.60
N GLN A 159 -0.39 4.62 -13.78
CA GLN A 159 0.54 5.12 -14.80
C GLN A 159 -0.01 6.37 -15.48
N TYR A 160 0.11 7.53 -14.85
CA TYR A 160 -0.47 8.79 -15.32
C TYR A 160 0.04 9.27 -16.70
N GLY A 161 1.29 8.98 -17.03
CA GLY A 161 1.91 9.38 -18.27
C GLY A 161 1.77 8.37 -19.41
N CYS A 162 1.20 7.20 -19.15
CA CYS A 162 1.05 6.17 -20.17
C CYS A 162 -0.18 6.46 -21.03
N VAL A 163 0.06 6.74 -22.32
CA VAL A 163 -0.98 6.95 -23.33
C VAL A 163 -1.15 5.78 -24.29
N GLU A 164 -0.37 4.72 -24.10
CA GLU A 164 -0.38 3.53 -24.91
C GLU A 164 -1.51 2.57 -24.50
N ALA A 165 -2.06 1.86 -25.47
CA ALA A 165 -3.02 0.79 -25.20
C ALA A 165 -2.61 -0.47 -25.96
N PRO A 166 -2.45 -1.63 -25.30
CA PRO A 166 -2.69 -1.88 -23.88
C PRO A 166 -1.59 -1.30 -22.98
N ILE A 167 -1.92 -0.95 -21.73
CA ILE A 167 -0.97 -0.38 -20.76
C ILE A 167 0.11 -1.43 -20.42
N PRO A 168 1.41 -1.14 -20.61
CA PRO A 168 2.47 -2.14 -20.47
C PRO A 168 2.60 -2.73 -19.05
N SER A 169 2.41 -1.91 -18.01
CA SER A 169 2.45 -2.36 -16.62
C SER A 169 1.36 -3.39 -16.30
N LEU A 170 0.15 -3.19 -16.82
CA LEU A 170 -0.95 -4.18 -16.67
C LEU A 170 -0.64 -5.48 -17.42
N LEU A 171 0.01 -5.41 -18.59
CA LEU A 171 0.44 -6.62 -19.30
C LEU A 171 1.49 -7.41 -18.51
N SER A 172 2.40 -6.71 -17.82
CA SER A 172 3.38 -7.35 -16.93
C SER A 172 2.71 -8.11 -15.80
N LEU A 173 1.67 -7.57 -15.18
CA LEU A 173 0.91 -8.27 -14.14
C LEU A 173 0.13 -9.47 -14.67
N LYS A 174 -0.54 -9.29 -15.80
CA LYS A 174 -1.32 -10.37 -16.43
C LYS A 174 -0.45 -11.57 -16.79
N SER A 175 0.81 -11.35 -17.19
CA SER A 175 1.77 -12.43 -17.46
C SER A 175 2.13 -13.25 -16.22
N CYS A 176 1.91 -12.69 -15.01
CA CYS A 176 2.13 -13.37 -13.73
C CYS A 176 0.90 -14.12 -13.20
N GLY A 177 -0.20 -14.20 -13.98
CA GLY A 177 -1.43 -14.90 -13.58
C GLY A 177 -2.23 -14.21 -12.48
N ARG A 178 -2.08 -12.91 -12.32
CA ARG A 178 -2.83 -12.07 -11.37
C ARG A 178 -3.83 -11.18 -12.11
N ASP A 179 -4.99 -10.99 -11.53
CA ASP A 179 -6.03 -10.06 -11.99
C ASP A 179 -5.73 -8.64 -11.54
#